data_04bbfbf2980912276f71ea2a77c4eefc
#
_entry.id   04bbfbf2980912276f71ea2a77c4eefc
#
_cell.length_a   1.000
_cell.length_b   1.000
_cell.length_c   1.000
_cell.angle_alpha   90.00
_cell.angle_beta   90.00
_cell.angle_gamma   90.00
#
_symmetry.space_group_name_H-M   'P 1'
#
loop_
_entity.id
_entity.type
_entity.pdbx_description
1 polymer ?
#
loop_
_entity_poly.entity_id
_entity_poly.type
_entity_poly.pdbx_seq_one_letter_code
_entity_poly.pdbx_strand_id
1 'polypeptide(L)'
;MDSSQNNKCETIDWSVGDASLDGPALVAAIGNFDGVHRGHAQVISAAIDTARAQGLASAVVTFDPHPREFFRQDDAPFHLADRQEKDRLIAALGVDRIIHVRFDDNLRCTDAESFVTSVLPALGVKALFAGADFAFGRGRGGDIDTINTIGAGIGISATAVTLLADPNSAVITSSRVRAALQDGEPERAAEMLGHDWTVTGTVQMGDQRGRTI
;
A
#
# COMPACT_ATOMS: atom_id res chain seq x y z
N MET A 1 -22.23 -15.58 -23.95
CA MET A 1 -22.66 -14.38 -23.17
C MET A 1 -21.43 -13.94 -22.43
N ASP A 2 -20.74 -13.00 -23.05
CA ASP A 2 -19.47 -12.45 -22.60
C ASP A 2 -19.78 -11.37 -21.54
N SER A 3 -19.65 -11.73 -20.27
CA SER A 3 -19.74 -10.80 -19.15
C SER A 3 -18.34 -10.46 -18.67
N SER A 4 -17.51 -9.93 -19.55
CA SER A 4 -16.33 -9.14 -19.15
C SER A 4 -16.83 -7.82 -18.53
N GLN A 5 -17.32 -7.88 -17.28
CA GLN A 5 -17.40 -6.68 -16.45
C GLN A 5 -15.96 -6.19 -16.28
N ASN A 6 -15.65 -5.12 -16.99
CA ASN A 6 -14.46 -4.33 -16.80
C ASN A 6 -14.55 -3.72 -15.38
N ASN A 7 -14.18 -4.51 -14.37
CA ASN A 7 -14.22 -4.09 -12.97
C ASN A 7 -13.11 -3.05 -12.79
N LYS A 8 -13.45 -1.80 -13.02
CA LYS A 8 -12.53 -0.66 -12.86
C LYS A 8 -12.22 -0.57 -11.36
N CYS A 9 -10.97 -0.72 -10.97
CA CYS A 9 -10.52 -0.52 -9.60
C CYS A 9 -11.01 0.85 -9.09
N GLU A 10 -11.73 0.85 -7.98
CA GLU A 10 -12.26 2.07 -7.35
C GLU A 10 -11.18 2.67 -6.44
N THR A 11 -10.91 3.97 -6.56
CA THR A 11 -10.00 4.68 -5.66
C THR A 11 -10.79 5.61 -4.75
N ILE A 12 -10.56 5.53 -3.43
CA ILE A 12 -11.30 6.24 -2.39
C ILE A 12 -10.31 6.95 -1.48
N ASP A 13 -10.55 8.23 -1.20
CA ASP A 13 -9.88 8.96 -0.13
C ASP A 13 -10.74 8.92 1.13
N TRP A 14 -10.14 8.60 2.27
CA TRP A 14 -10.84 8.48 3.55
C TRP A 14 -9.98 9.04 4.69
N SER A 15 -10.62 9.65 5.69
CA SER A 15 -9.97 10.23 6.87
C SER A 15 -10.62 9.72 8.15
N VAL A 16 -9.86 9.66 9.23
CA VAL A 16 -10.42 9.34 10.57
C VAL A 16 -11.48 10.38 10.93
N GLY A 17 -12.70 9.92 11.17
CA GLY A 17 -13.87 10.77 11.45
C GLY A 17 -14.82 10.89 10.27
N ASP A 18 -14.47 10.46 9.08
CA ASP A 18 -15.40 10.35 7.96
C ASP A 18 -16.44 9.26 8.22
N ALA A 19 -17.54 9.30 7.48
CA ALA A 19 -18.54 8.24 7.48
C ALA A 19 -17.92 6.90 7.08
N SER A 20 -18.50 5.81 7.57
CA SER A 20 -18.11 4.46 7.15
C SER A 20 -18.33 4.31 5.64
N LEU A 21 -17.42 3.58 5.00
CA LEU A 21 -17.53 3.29 3.58
C LEU A 21 -18.70 2.33 3.32
N ASP A 22 -19.53 2.69 2.36
CA ASP A 22 -20.59 1.82 1.89
C ASP A 22 -20.06 0.70 1.00
N GLY A 23 -20.70 -0.46 1.06
CA GLY A 23 -20.41 -1.57 0.15
C GLY A 23 -20.19 -2.92 0.83
N PRO A 24 -19.68 -3.90 0.08
CA PRO A 24 -19.42 -5.24 0.61
C PRO A 24 -18.31 -5.23 1.64
N ALA A 25 -18.29 -6.27 2.49
CA ALA A 25 -17.15 -6.53 3.36
C ALA A 25 -15.87 -6.78 2.55
N LEU A 26 -14.74 -6.31 3.07
CA LEU A 26 -13.47 -6.30 2.39
C LEU A 26 -12.45 -7.26 3.01
N VAL A 27 -11.68 -7.92 2.16
CA VAL A 27 -10.38 -8.48 2.50
C VAL A 27 -9.32 -7.50 1.99
N ALA A 28 -8.53 -6.95 2.90
CA ALA A 28 -7.63 -5.86 2.56
C ALA A 28 -6.15 -6.21 2.79
N ALA A 29 -5.29 -5.77 1.88
CA ALA A 29 -3.86 -5.62 2.14
C ALA A 29 -3.60 -4.22 2.72
N ILE A 30 -2.79 -4.09 3.77
CA ILE A 30 -2.45 -2.81 4.37
C ILE A 30 -0.94 -2.56 4.36
N GLY A 31 -0.54 -1.35 3.98
CA GLY A 31 0.86 -0.91 3.94
C GLY A 31 1.07 0.38 3.18
N ASN A 32 2.30 0.86 3.16
CA ASN A 32 2.64 2.07 2.38
C ASN A 32 2.74 1.78 0.88
N PHE A 33 3.10 0.58 0.50
CA PHE A 33 3.21 0.07 -0.87
C PHE A 33 4.00 0.96 -1.83
N ASP A 34 5.00 1.69 -1.30
CA ASP A 34 5.84 2.56 -2.14
C ASP A 34 6.69 1.74 -3.11
N GLY A 35 6.50 2.00 -4.41
CA GLY A 35 7.12 1.28 -5.52
C GLY A 35 6.52 -0.09 -5.83
N VAL A 36 5.51 -0.55 -5.09
CA VAL A 36 4.77 -1.82 -5.33
C VAL A 36 5.70 -2.98 -5.71
N HIS A 37 6.81 -3.14 -4.97
CA HIS A 37 7.80 -4.19 -5.22
C HIS A 37 7.23 -5.60 -5.05
N ARG A 38 7.96 -6.63 -5.48
CA ARG A 38 7.51 -8.04 -5.45
C ARG A 38 6.99 -8.50 -4.09
N GLY A 39 7.59 -8.04 -2.98
CA GLY A 39 7.09 -8.33 -1.63
C GLY A 39 5.73 -7.67 -1.37
N HIS A 40 5.49 -6.45 -1.85
CA HIS A 40 4.19 -5.80 -1.79
C HIS A 40 3.15 -6.55 -2.64
N ALA A 41 3.50 -6.91 -3.87
CA ALA A 41 2.63 -7.68 -4.75
C ALA A 41 2.19 -9.01 -4.11
N GLN A 42 3.08 -9.68 -3.36
CA GLN A 42 2.75 -10.92 -2.63
C GLN A 42 1.68 -10.68 -1.56
N VAL A 43 1.80 -9.62 -0.76
CA VAL A 43 0.82 -9.27 0.28
C VAL A 43 -0.54 -8.96 -0.34
N ILE A 44 -0.55 -8.15 -1.42
CA ILE A 44 -1.77 -7.77 -2.14
C ILE A 44 -2.42 -8.98 -2.79
N SER A 45 -1.65 -9.86 -3.44
CA SER A 45 -2.17 -11.08 -4.06
C SER A 45 -2.80 -12.02 -3.04
N ALA A 46 -2.22 -12.17 -1.85
CA ALA A 46 -2.80 -12.99 -0.78
C ALA A 46 -4.17 -12.45 -0.33
N ALA A 47 -4.35 -11.14 -0.25
CA ALA A 47 -5.64 -10.52 0.04
C ALA A 47 -6.65 -10.76 -1.09
N ILE A 48 -6.25 -10.58 -2.36
CA ILE A 48 -7.10 -10.81 -3.54
C ILE A 48 -7.57 -12.27 -3.59
N ASP A 49 -6.66 -13.23 -3.43
CA ASP A 49 -6.98 -14.64 -3.49
C ASP A 49 -7.94 -15.06 -2.37
N THR A 50 -7.74 -14.53 -1.16
CA THR A 50 -8.63 -14.76 -0.02
C THR A 50 -9.99 -14.13 -0.25
N ALA A 51 -10.05 -12.89 -0.74
CA ALA A 51 -11.31 -12.22 -1.09
C ALA A 51 -12.10 -13.04 -2.09
N ARG A 52 -11.45 -13.49 -3.17
CA ARG A 52 -12.06 -14.32 -4.20
C ARG A 52 -12.59 -15.65 -3.63
N ALA A 53 -11.81 -16.33 -2.79
CA ALA A 53 -12.20 -17.59 -2.17
C ALA A 53 -13.42 -17.43 -1.23
N GLN A 54 -13.57 -16.26 -0.62
CA GLN A 54 -14.68 -15.96 0.29
C GLN A 54 -15.87 -15.25 -0.38
N GLY A 55 -15.79 -14.93 -1.67
CA GLY A 55 -16.83 -14.16 -2.37
C GLY A 55 -16.96 -12.72 -1.86
N LEU A 56 -15.87 -12.14 -1.33
CA LEU A 56 -15.76 -10.79 -0.84
C LEU A 56 -15.01 -9.90 -1.83
N ALA A 57 -15.09 -8.58 -1.64
CA ALA A 57 -14.27 -7.65 -2.41
C ALA A 57 -12.86 -7.52 -1.82
N SER A 58 -11.88 -7.35 -2.70
CA SER A 58 -10.48 -7.11 -2.34
C SER A 58 -10.17 -5.63 -2.23
N ALA A 59 -9.33 -5.24 -1.27
CA ALA A 59 -8.90 -3.85 -1.14
C ALA A 59 -7.40 -3.73 -0.83
N VAL A 60 -6.84 -2.58 -1.19
CA VAL A 60 -5.57 -2.11 -0.65
C VAL A 60 -5.84 -0.88 0.20
N VAL A 61 -5.38 -0.90 1.45
CA VAL A 61 -5.39 0.25 2.36
C VAL A 61 -3.98 0.80 2.41
N THR A 62 -3.82 2.04 1.96
CA THR A 62 -2.52 2.74 1.93
C THR A 62 -2.66 4.13 2.54
N PHE A 63 -1.55 4.80 2.81
CA PHE A 63 -1.53 6.07 3.53
C PHE A 63 -1.05 7.21 2.63
N ASP A 64 -1.70 8.37 2.75
CA ASP A 64 -1.35 9.59 2.00
C ASP A 64 -1.53 10.84 2.89
N PRO A 65 -0.47 11.68 3.09
CA PRO A 65 0.90 11.46 2.66
C PRO A 65 1.54 10.23 3.30
N HIS A 66 2.68 9.79 2.77
CA HIS A 66 3.44 8.69 3.36
C HIS A 66 3.83 9.03 4.81
N PRO A 67 3.68 8.12 5.80
CA PRO A 67 3.98 8.42 7.20
C PRO A 67 5.36 9.03 7.43
N ARG A 68 6.38 8.60 6.69
CA ARG A 68 7.74 9.17 6.78
C ARG A 68 7.75 10.65 6.42
N GLU A 69 7.03 11.08 5.39
CA GLU A 69 6.94 12.48 5.00
C GLU A 69 6.26 13.31 6.07
N PHE A 70 5.17 12.79 6.64
CA PHE A 70 4.46 13.46 7.72
C PHE A 70 5.38 13.75 8.93
N PHE A 71 6.27 12.79 9.28
CA PHE A 71 7.17 12.94 10.42
C PHE A 71 8.49 13.63 10.09
N ARG A 72 8.88 13.70 8.82
CA ARG A 72 10.18 14.23 8.35
C ARG A 72 9.96 15.14 7.15
N GLN A 73 9.29 16.26 7.38
CA GLN A 73 8.92 17.21 6.33
C GLN A 73 10.15 17.89 5.66
N ASP A 74 11.28 17.95 6.38
CA ASP A 74 12.52 18.52 5.88
C ASP A 74 13.40 17.52 5.08
N ASP A 75 13.11 16.22 5.15
CA ASP A 75 13.83 15.25 4.33
C ASP A 75 13.41 15.40 2.86
N ALA A 76 14.36 15.35 1.94
CA ALA A 76 14.04 15.27 0.52
C ALA A 76 13.18 14.03 0.26
N PRO A 77 11.92 14.18 -0.20
CA PRO A 77 11.07 13.04 -0.47
C PRO A 77 11.66 12.25 -1.63
N PHE A 78 11.91 10.98 -1.40
CA PHE A 78 12.27 10.05 -2.48
C PHE A 78 11.26 8.92 -2.51
N HIS A 79 10.14 9.17 -3.16
CA HIS A 79 9.17 8.14 -3.49
C HIS A 79 9.69 7.29 -4.65
N LEU A 80 9.47 5.98 -4.58
CA LEU A 80 9.71 5.07 -5.70
C LEU A 80 8.64 5.20 -6.77
N ALA A 81 7.43 5.58 -6.37
CA ALA A 81 6.32 5.86 -7.26
C ALA A 81 5.51 7.03 -6.70
N ASP A 82 5.05 7.95 -7.55
CA ASP A 82 4.04 8.91 -7.17
C ASP A 82 2.68 8.20 -6.93
N ARG A 83 1.69 8.95 -6.44
CA ARG A 83 0.37 8.39 -6.13
C ARG A 83 -0.28 7.74 -7.36
N GLN A 84 -0.22 8.41 -8.51
CA GLN A 84 -0.85 7.92 -9.72
C GLN A 84 -0.22 6.62 -10.21
N GLU A 85 1.10 6.54 -10.22
CA GLU A 85 1.83 5.33 -10.61
C GLU A 85 1.63 4.20 -9.59
N LYS A 86 1.63 4.50 -8.30
CA LYS A 86 1.31 3.53 -7.25
C LYS A 86 -0.07 2.92 -7.45
N ASP A 87 -1.09 3.76 -7.69
CA ASP A 87 -2.46 3.30 -7.92
C ASP A 87 -2.55 2.45 -9.20
N ARG A 88 -1.87 2.86 -10.27
CA ARG A 88 -1.80 2.08 -11.51
C ARG A 88 -1.19 0.69 -11.30
N LEU A 89 -0.09 0.61 -10.57
CA LEU A 89 0.59 -0.65 -10.25
C LEU A 89 -0.27 -1.56 -9.38
N ILE A 90 -0.93 -1.00 -8.35
CA ILE A 90 -1.83 -1.75 -7.47
C ILE A 90 -3.05 -2.25 -8.26
N ALA A 91 -3.68 -1.39 -9.06
CA ALA A 91 -4.84 -1.78 -9.87
C ALA A 91 -4.50 -2.88 -10.89
N ALA A 92 -3.28 -2.87 -11.43
CA ALA A 92 -2.79 -3.91 -12.36
C ALA A 92 -2.72 -5.31 -11.72
N LEU A 93 -2.66 -5.41 -10.37
CA LEU A 93 -2.74 -6.69 -9.66
C LEU A 93 -4.16 -7.24 -9.60
N GLY A 94 -5.19 -6.45 -9.96
CA GLY A 94 -6.58 -6.89 -10.02
C GLY A 94 -7.34 -6.74 -8.70
N VAL A 95 -6.97 -5.77 -7.87
CA VAL A 95 -7.71 -5.39 -6.66
C VAL A 95 -8.97 -4.61 -7.04
N ASP A 96 -10.05 -4.76 -6.25
CA ASP A 96 -11.32 -4.08 -6.53
C ASP A 96 -11.32 -2.63 -6.04
N ARG A 97 -10.62 -2.34 -4.91
CA ARG A 97 -10.58 -1.01 -4.29
C ARG A 97 -9.18 -0.62 -3.82
N ILE A 98 -8.85 0.67 -3.96
CA ILE A 98 -7.69 1.30 -3.32
C ILE A 98 -8.22 2.37 -2.37
N ILE A 99 -7.91 2.25 -1.08
CA ILE A 99 -8.34 3.19 -0.05
C ILE A 99 -7.11 3.94 0.45
N HIS A 100 -7.04 5.23 0.14
CA HIS A 100 -6.06 6.14 0.68
C HIS A 100 -6.55 6.69 2.01
N VAL A 101 -5.98 6.20 3.10
CA VAL A 101 -6.26 6.75 4.42
C VAL A 101 -5.35 7.95 4.64
N ARG A 102 -5.95 9.12 4.88
CA ARG A 102 -5.20 10.34 5.15
C ARG A 102 -4.36 10.18 6.40
N PHE A 103 -3.04 10.34 6.25
CA PHE A 103 -2.12 10.33 7.38
C PHE A 103 -1.99 11.74 7.94
N ASP A 104 -2.80 12.04 8.94
CA ASP A 104 -2.87 13.32 9.65
C ASP A 104 -2.74 13.13 11.16
N ASP A 105 -2.93 14.20 11.92
CA ASP A 105 -2.86 14.16 13.39
C ASP A 105 -3.94 13.25 14.02
N ASN A 106 -5.12 13.11 13.39
CA ASN A 106 -6.15 12.22 13.89
C ASN A 106 -5.69 10.77 13.81
N LEU A 107 -5.21 10.33 12.63
CA LEU A 107 -4.69 8.97 12.46
C LEU A 107 -3.43 8.74 13.32
N ARG A 108 -2.51 9.71 13.36
CA ARG A 108 -1.28 9.61 14.17
C ARG A 108 -1.58 9.43 15.67
N CYS A 109 -2.65 10.07 16.17
CA CYS A 109 -3.06 9.98 17.57
C CYS A 109 -3.96 8.77 17.87
N THR A 110 -4.49 8.09 16.85
CA THR A 110 -5.31 6.89 17.01
C THR A 110 -4.46 5.77 17.61
N ASP A 111 -4.89 5.24 18.76
CA ASP A 111 -4.23 4.09 19.39
C ASP A 111 -4.59 2.78 18.68
N ALA A 112 -3.91 1.70 19.06
CA ALA A 112 -4.08 0.40 18.41
C ALA A 112 -5.50 -0.16 18.59
N GLU A 113 -6.11 0.00 19.75
CA GLU A 113 -7.47 -0.46 20.01
C GLU A 113 -8.48 0.28 19.15
N SER A 114 -8.44 1.61 19.12
CA SER A 114 -9.30 2.46 18.30
C SER A 114 -9.12 2.19 16.80
N PHE A 115 -7.90 1.90 16.35
CA PHE A 115 -7.66 1.53 14.97
C PHE A 115 -8.41 0.24 14.60
N VAL A 116 -8.33 -0.79 15.44
CA VAL A 116 -8.99 -2.08 15.19
C VAL A 116 -10.52 -1.99 15.36
N THR A 117 -11.01 -1.27 16.37
CA THR A 117 -12.44 -1.24 16.73
C THR A 117 -13.24 -0.17 15.99
N SER A 118 -12.59 0.83 15.42
CA SER A 118 -13.25 1.95 14.76
C SER A 118 -12.80 2.13 13.31
N VAL A 119 -11.48 2.23 13.04
CA VAL A 119 -10.97 2.50 11.69
C VAL A 119 -11.23 1.31 10.74
N LEU A 120 -10.79 0.11 11.09
CA LEU A 120 -10.98 -1.06 10.23
C LEU A 120 -12.47 -1.35 9.95
N PRO A 121 -13.40 -1.31 10.92
CA PRO A 121 -14.83 -1.42 10.65
C PRO A 121 -15.38 -0.31 9.75
N ALA A 122 -14.95 0.95 9.94
CA ALA A 122 -15.39 2.06 9.10
C ALA A 122 -14.97 1.90 7.64
N LEU A 123 -13.83 1.24 7.39
CA LEU A 123 -13.38 0.87 6.04
C LEU A 123 -14.06 -0.39 5.49
N GLY A 124 -14.89 -1.09 6.28
CA GLY A 124 -15.54 -2.35 5.89
C GLY A 124 -14.64 -3.57 5.92
N VAL A 125 -13.46 -3.49 6.55
CA VAL A 125 -12.46 -4.58 6.57
C VAL A 125 -12.89 -5.70 7.51
N LYS A 126 -12.83 -6.97 7.04
CA LYS A 126 -13.06 -8.20 7.80
C LYS A 126 -11.82 -9.06 7.94
N ALA A 127 -10.96 -9.05 6.93
CA ALA A 127 -9.68 -9.74 7.01
C ALA A 127 -8.58 -8.81 6.47
N LEU A 128 -7.42 -8.82 7.16
CA LEU A 128 -6.30 -7.95 6.84
C LEU A 128 -5.05 -8.79 6.54
N PHE A 129 -4.32 -8.39 5.52
CA PHE A 129 -3.02 -8.95 5.15
C PHE A 129 -1.95 -7.85 5.23
N ALA A 130 -0.84 -8.14 5.88
CA ALA A 130 0.28 -7.20 5.98
C ALA A 130 1.62 -7.94 6.02
N GLY A 131 2.72 -7.24 5.78
CA GLY A 131 4.05 -7.78 6.04
C GLY A 131 4.24 -8.14 7.51
N ALA A 132 5.11 -9.09 7.80
CA ALA A 132 5.36 -9.56 9.16
C ALA A 132 5.92 -8.47 10.11
N ASP A 133 6.47 -7.38 9.54
CA ASP A 133 7.01 -6.22 10.26
C ASP A 133 5.99 -5.08 10.44
N PHE A 134 4.73 -5.32 10.07
CA PHE A 134 3.68 -4.32 10.14
C PHE A 134 3.41 -3.90 11.58
N ALA A 135 3.43 -2.59 11.81
CA ALA A 135 3.07 -2.00 13.09
C ALA A 135 2.27 -0.71 12.86
N PHE A 136 1.26 -0.49 13.69
CA PHE A 136 0.29 0.59 13.55
C PHE A 136 -0.07 1.22 14.89
N GLY A 137 -0.95 2.22 14.83
CA GLY A 137 -1.40 2.95 16.01
C GLY A 137 -0.34 3.89 16.59
N ARG A 138 -0.77 4.74 17.50
CA ARG A 138 0.11 5.72 18.15
C ARG A 138 1.34 5.05 18.77
N GLY A 139 2.52 5.54 18.37
CA GLY A 139 3.78 4.99 18.86
C GLY A 139 4.10 3.60 18.34
N ARG A 140 3.44 3.13 17.28
CA ARG A 140 3.57 1.76 16.75
C ARG A 140 3.19 0.70 17.80
N GLY A 141 2.16 1.00 18.62
CA GLY A 141 1.76 0.17 19.75
C GLY A 141 0.94 -1.09 19.37
N GLY A 142 0.60 -1.27 18.11
CA GLY A 142 -0.14 -2.43 17.57
C GLY A 142 0.62 -3.17 16.49
N ASP A 143 0.36 -4.46 16.37
CA ASP A 143 0.88 -5.41 15.40
C ASP A 143 -0.22 -6.40 14.96
N ILE A 144 0.13 -7.42 14.21
CA ILE A 144 -0.80 -8.45 13.73
C ILE A 144 -1.50 -9.18 14.89
N ASP A 145 -0.77 -9.51 15.95
CA ASP A 145 -1.34 -10.23 17.12
C ASP A 145 -2.32 -9.34 17.86
N THR A 146 -2.04 -8.04 17.95
CA THR A 146 -2.97 -7.04 18.51
C THR A 146 -4.28 -6.99 17.72
N ILE A 147 -4.22 -7.00 16.37
CA ILE A 147 -5.43 -7.05 15.53
C ILE A 147 -6.22 -8.33 15.82
N ASN A 148 -5.56 -9.48 15.86
CA ASN A 148 -6.23 -10.76 16.10
C ASN A 148 -6.85 -10.83 17.50
N THR A 149 -6.17 -10.32 18.52
CA THR A 149 -6.65 -10.32 19.90
C THR A 149 -7.90 -9.44 20.06
N ILE A 150 -7.85 -8.20 19.58
CA ILE A 150 -8.96 -7.25 19.69
C ILE A 150 -10.05 -7.58 18.67
N GLY A 151 -9.67 -7.90 17.46
CA GLY A 151 -10.55 -8.16 16.31
C GLY A 151 -11.42 -9.41 16.48
N ALA A 152 -10.98 -10.41 17.26
CA ALA A 152 -11.75 -11.64 17.51
C ALA A 152 -13.17 -11.35 18.01
N GLY A 153 -13.33 -10.34 18.87
CA GLY A 153 -14.63 -9.93 19.42
C GLY A 153 -15.58 -9.26 18.41
N ILE A 154 -15.07 -8.79 17.28
CA ILE A 154 -15.82 -8.04 16.28
C ILE A 154 -15.74 -8.66 14.86
N GLY A 155 -15.18 -9.87 14.77
CA GLY A 155 -15.10 -10.63 13.51
C GLY A 155 -14.10 -10.05 12.51
N ILE A 156 -12.98 -9.50 13.00
CA ILE A 156 -11.85 -9.02 12.20
C ILE A 156 -10.64 -9.91 12.49
N SER A 157 -9.94 -10.34 11.44
CA SER A 157 -8.70 -11.12 11.55
C SER A 157 -7.57 -10.50 10.74
N ALA A 158 -6.33 -10.82 11.10
CA ALA A 158 -5.15 -10.39 10.35
C ALA A 158 -4.19 -11.56 10.13
N THR A 159 -3.54 -11.55 8.96
CA THR A 159 -2.54 -12.55 8.56
C THR A 159 -1.23 -11.85 8.20
N ALA A 160 -0.14 -12.27 8.85
CA ALA A 160 1.19 -11.86 8.47
C ALA A 160 1.63 -12.64 7.22
N VAL A 161 2.05 -11.93 6.19
CA VAL A 161 2.65 -12.52 4.99
C VAL A 161 4.16 -12.52 5.16
N THR A 162 4.77 -13.68 4.94
CA THR A 162 6.24 -13.81 5.00
C THR A 162 6.89 -12.91 3.96
N LEU A 163 7.90 -12.15 4.38
CA LEU A 163 8.61 -11.23 3.51
C LEU A 163 9.36 -11.99 2.41
N LEU A 164 9.21 -11.55 1.18
CA LEU A 164 9.89 -12.14 0.03
C LEU A 164 11.37 -11.79 0.07
N ALA A 165 12.22 -12.79 -0.09
CA ALA A 165 13.65 -12.61 -0.24
C ALA A 165 14.09 -12.70 -1.71
N ASP A 166 15.17 -12.01 -2.05
CA ASP A 166 15.85 -12.15 -3.34
C ASP A 166 16.68 -13.46 -3.41
N PRO A 167 17.27 -13.81 -4.56
CA PRO A 167 18.11 -15.02 -4.68
C PRO A 167 19.27 -15.11 -3.68
N ASN A 168 19.71 -13.97 -3.13
CA ASN A 168 20.77 -13.91 -2.12
C ASN A 168 20.21 -13.99 -0.68
N SER A 169 18.94 -14.37 -0.51
CA SER A 169 18.24 -14.49 0.78
C SER A 169 18.08 -13.18 1.55
N ALA A 170 18.22 -12.04 0.88
CA ALA A 170 18.00 -10.74 1.49
C ALA A 170 16.56 -10.25 1.20
N VAL A 171 15.85 -9.84 2.25
CA VAL A 171 14.46 -9.38 2.15
C VAL A 171 14.35 -8.19 1.18
N ILE A 172 13.37 -8.26 0.26
CA ILE A 172 13.05 -7.18 -0.67
C ILE A 172 12.29 -6.09 0.10
N THR A 173 12.83 -4.86 0.09
CA THR A 173 12.24 -3.70 0.74
C THR A 173 12.35 -2.46 -0.13
N SER A 174 11.46 -1.47 0.04
CA SER A 174 11.55 -0.18 -0.65
C SER A 174 12.88 0.54 -0.37
N SER A 175 13.47 0.36 0.82
CA SER A 175 14.79 0.94 1.15
C SER A 175 15.91 0.35 0.30
N ARG A 176 15.89 -0.96 0.04
CA ARG A 176 16.88 -1.60 -0.82
C ARG A 176 16.71 -1.22 -2.30
N VAL A 177 15.45 -1.06 -2.75
CA VAL A 177 15.18 -0.55 -4.10
C VAL A 177 15.77 0.86 -4.26
N ARG A 178 15.53 1.75 -3.26
CA ARG A 178 16.13 3.10 -3.28
C ARG A 178 17.65 3.08 -3.30
N ALA A 179 18.27 2.21 -2.48
CA ALA A 179 19.73 2.09 -2.47
C ALA A 179 20.26 1.67 -3.85
N ALA A 180 19.66 0.66 -4.50
CA ALA A 180 20.08 0.23 -5.83
C ALA A 180 19.96 1.37 -6.87
N LEU A 181 18.89 2.17 -6.83
CA LEU A 181 18.74 3.33 -7.72
C LEU A 181 19.78 4.42 -7.44
N GLN A 182 20.10 4.70 -6.16
CA GLN A 182 21.12 5.67 -5.76
C GLN A 182 22.53 5.23 -6.15
N ASP A 183 22.80 3.92 -6.13
CA ASP A 183 24.06 3.31 -6.53
C ASP A 183 24.20 3.19 -8.07
N GLY A 184 23.15 3.59 -8.83
CA GLY A 184 23.16 3.53 -10.30
C GLY A 184 22.93 2.11 -10.84
N GLU A 185 22.24 1.26 -10.09
CA GLU A 185 21.91 -0.13 -10.43
C GLU A 185 20.41 -0.30 -10.77
N PRO A 186 19.89 0.35 -11.84
CA PRO A 186 18.45 0.32 -12.15
C PRO A 186 17.94 -1.09 -12.49
N GLU A 187 18.76 -1.94 -13.09
CA GLU A 187 18.42 -3.33 -13.40
C GLU A 187 18.13 -4.12 -12.11
N ARG A 188 18.97 -3.95 -11.09
CA ARG A 188 18.78 -4.57 -9.79
C ARG A 188 17.54 -4.02 -9.06
N ALA A 189 17.26 -2.73 -9.23
CA ALA A 189 16.00 -2.14 -8.73
C ALA A 189 14.80 -2.78 -9.41
N ALA A 190 14.81 -2.93 -10.75
CA ALA A 190 13.75 -3.56 -11.53
C ALA A 190 13.53 -5.04 -11.14
N GLU A 191 14.59 -5.80 -10.87
CA GLU A 191 14.50 -7.18 -10.36
C GLU A 191 13.73 -7.25 -9.02
N MET A 192 13.99 -6.32 -8.10
CA MET A 192 13.28 -6.25 -6.82
C MET A 192 11.85 -5.73 -6.96
N LEU A 193 11.64 -4.78 -7.85
CA LEU A 193 10.32 -4.24 -8.16
C LEU A 193 9.45 -5.28 -8.85
N GLY A 194 9.99 -6.03 -9.81
CA GLY A 194 9.26 -6.90 -10.72
C GLY A 194 8.65 -6.16 -11.91
N HIS A 195 9.01 -4.91 -12.08
CA HIS A 195 8.65 -4.02 -13.20
C HIS A 195 9.72 -2.93 -13.35
N ASP A 196 9.71 -2.24 -14.49
CA ASP A 196 10.62 -1.11 -14.72
C ASP A 196 10.29 0.05 -13.76
N TRP A 197 11.32 0.68 -13.21
CA TRP A 197 11.15 1.89 -12.46
C TRP A 197 10.88 3.07 -13.40
N THR A 198 9.80 3.81 -13.16
CA THR A 198 9.37 4.92 -14.00
C THR A 198 9.43 6.24 -13.25
N VAL A 199 9.77 7.32 -13.95
CA VAL A 199 9.73 8.70 -13.45
C VAL A 199 8.74 9.48 -14.29
N THR A 200 7.76 10.08 -13.65
CA THR A 200 6.79 10.97 -14.28
C THR A 200 7.25 12.42 -14.12
N GLY A 201 7.19 13.20 -15.19
CA GLY A 201 7.58 14.61 -15.15
C GLY A 201 6.99 15.40 -16.30
N THR A 202 6.95 16.71 -16.15
CA THR A 202 6.53 17.62 -17.21
C THR A 202 7.73 18.03 -18.06
N VAL A 203 7.64 17.79 -19.36
CA VAL A 203 8.66 18.25 -20.31
C VAL A 203 8.66 19.78 -20.37
N GLN A 204 9.77 20.38 -19.97
CA GLN A 204 9.98 21.82 -20.09
C GLN A 204 10.83 22.14 -21.31
N MET A 205 10.55 23.30 -21.95
CA MET A 205 11.40 23.80 -23.01
C MET A 205 12.77 24.16 -22.46
N GLY A 206 13.80 23.46 -22.92
CA GLY A 206 15.21 23.81 -22.66
C GLY A 206 15.72 24.94 -23.55
N ASP A 207 17.02 25.25 -23.46
CA ASP A 207 17.72 26.35 -24.18
C ASP A 207 17.76 26.19 -25.72
N GLN A 208 17.08 25.22 -26.28
CA GLN A 208 16.98 24.92 -27.74
C GLN A 208 18.35 24.83 -28.46
N ARG A 209 19.41 24.44 -27.75
CA ARG A 209 20.79 24.41 -28.28
C ARG A 209 20.96 23.46 -29.48
N GLY A 210 20.07 22.45 -29.63
CA GLY A 210 20.08 21.52 -30.74
C GLY A 210 19.63 22.10 -32.09
N ARG A 211 19.14 23.35 -32.14
CA ARG A 211 18.78 24.04 -33.40
C ARG A 211 19.96 24.67 -34.12
N THR A 212 21.15 24.67 -33.52
CA THR A 212 22.36 25.30 -34.03
C THR A 212 23.41 24.30 -34.49
N ILE A 213 23.06 23.03 -34.62
CA ILE A 213 23.90 21.96 -35.15
C ILE A 213 23.32 21.48 -36.49
#